data_ac1c8db73c430aa32d52dee238cfe73a
#
_entry.id   ac1c8db73c430aa32d52dee238cfe73a
#
_cell.length_a   1.000
_cell.length_b   1.000
_cell.length_c   1.000
_cell.angle_alpha   90.00
_cell.angle_beta   90.00
_cell.angle_gamma   90.00
#
_symmetry.space_group_name_H-M   'P 1'
#
loop_
_entity.id
_entity.type
_entity.pdbx_description
1 polymer ?
#
loop_
_entity_poly.entity_id
_entity_poly.type
_entity_poly.pdbx_seq_one_letter_code
_entity_poly.pdbx_strand_id
1 'polypeptide(L)'
;MQIQKRFWNEYQKEIADDHYFYERSCIRQTFFPGSEAAFLKIMREELGKDIKDEANQHTCTGIGYHSDVVPIETTMTVVARLFSLMTEDGYENYVPSCVTSFGVFTEMVEMWKHDPALLEQARKYLREATGREFELPKNIAHPSDIIFKFRNDLKPKMKYQLVNRFTGKPLRAVEHVGCHYAKIFPEKGVGKSEFPHVLSGMIEAWGGEVIDYPERRHCCGFGFRQYLVQENRGYSVANSKKKFESMEPYEPDFILTNCPGCGMFLDKWQYTISELEHKTYDKDGYGIPVLTYEELTGLLLGYDPWTLGLQLHQVQCETLMDKIGIAYNPDEKYKGVSGKVLAMPDKPTVLKV
;
A
#
# COMPACT_ATOMS: atom_id res chain seq x y z
N MET A 1 20.63 14.70 -2.23
CA MET A 1 20.43 14.55 -0.78
C MET A 1 20.04 15.83 -0.05
N GLN A 2 20.66 16.99 -0.26
CA GLN A 2 20.25 18.24 0.41
C GLN A 2 18.91 18.83 -0.07
N ILE A 3 18.49 18.58 -1.30
CA ILE A 3 17.23 19.09 -1.87
C ILE A 3 16.02 18.40 -1.23
N GLN A 4 16.08 17.11 -0.96
CA GLN A 4 15.01 16.38 -0.29
C GLN A 4 14.71 16.93 1.11
N LYS A 5 15.74 17.17 1.93
CA LYS A 5 15.56 17.69 3.28
C LYS A 5 14.86 19.07 3.34
N ARG A 6 14.95 19.85 2.28
CA ARG A 6 14.34 21.18 2.18
C ARG A 6 12.81 21.14 2.06
N PHE A 7 12.23 20.01 1.63
CA PHE A 7 10.79 19.87 1.36
C PHE A 7 10.09 18.90 2.33
N TRP A 8 10.82 18.31 3.27
CA TRP A 8 10.31 17.26 4.16
C TRP A 8 9.40 17.75 5.29
N ASN A 9 9.41 19.03 5.60
CA ASN A 9 8.79 19.55 6.82
C ASN A 9 7.34 20.01 6.65
N GLU A 10 6.75 19.89 5.47
CA GLU A 10 5.38 20.34 5.25
C GLU A 10 4.40 19.17 5.28
N TYR A 11 3.89 18.93 6.47
CA TYR A 11 2.68 18.17 6.68
C TYR A 11 1.51 19.01 6.19
N GLN A 12 0.91 18.66 5.05
CA GLN A 12 -0.10 19.50 4.38
C GLN A 12 -1.53 19.16 4.77
N LYS A 13 -1.72 18.13 5.63
CA LYS A 13 -3.04 17.61 5.95
C LYS A 13 -3.14 17.27 7.41
N GLU A 14 -4.24 17.68 8.02
CA GLU A 14 -4.61 17.20 9.34
C GLU A 14 -5.09 15.74 9.24
N ILE A 15 -4.51 14.85 10.04
CA ILE A 15 -4.95 13.47 10.18
C ILE A 15 -5.59 13.34 11.56
N ALA A 16 -6.81 12.81 11.60
CA ALA A 16 -7.50 12.53 12.84
C ALA A 16 -6.64 11.68 13.80
N ASP A 17 -6.90 11.80 15.11
CA ASP A 17 -6.17 11.06 16.14
C ASP A 17 -6.80 9.69 16.42
N ASP A 18 -8.09 9.51 16.13
CA ASP A 18 -8.87 8.33 16.49
C ASP A 18 -10.17 8.24 15.68
N HIS A 19 -11.00 7.21 15.95
CA HIS A 19 -12.33 6.97 15.35
C HIS A 19 -12.30 6.84 13.83
N TYR A 20 -11.69 5.77 13.35
CA TYR A 20 -11.51 5.53 11.92
C TYR A 20 -12.49 4.48 11.39
N PHE A 21 -13.09 4.76 10.23
CA PHE A 21 -13.80 3.75 9.45
C PHE A 21 -12.89 3.22 8.34
N TYR A 22 -12.54 1.94 8.40
CA TYR A 22 -11.58 1.30 7.51
C TYR A 22 -12.27 0.67 6.30
N GLU A 23 -11.85 1.06 5.10
CA GLU A 23 -12.29 0.44 3.85
C GLU A 23 -11.25 -0.60 3.38
N ARG A 24 -11.73 -1.82 3.13
CA ARG A 24 -10.92 -2.93 2.66
C ARG A 24 -10.59 -2.81 1.18
N SER A 25 -9.36 -3.16 0.82
CA SER A 25 -8.91 -3.16 -0.56
C SER A 25 -9.02 -4.54 -1.21
N CYS A 26 -9.58 -4.61 -2.42
CA CYS A 26 -9.62 -5.85 -3.19
C CYS A 26 -8.23 -6.45 -3.45
N ILE A 27 -7.23 -5.62 -3.74
CA ILE A 27 -5.85 -6.07 -3.99
C ILE A 27 -5.18 -6.57 -2.70
N ARG A 28 -5.38 -5.88 -1.56
CA ARG A 28 -4.82 -6.34 -0.30
C ARG A 28 -5.39 -7.68 0.12
N GLN A 29 -6.70 -7.82 0.09
CA GLN A 29 -7.36 -9.08 0.44
C GLN A 29 -6.90 -10.26 -0.41
N THR A 30 -6.58 -10.00 -1.68
CA THR A 30 -6.18 -11.05 -2.61
C THR A 30 -4.69 -11.39 -2.55
N PHE A 31 -3.82 -10.38 -2.46
CA PHE A 31 -2.37 -10.55 -2.60
C PHE A 31 -1.58 -10.31 -1.32
N PHE A 32 -2.11 -9.50 -0.40
CA PHE A 32 -1.44 -9.11 0.84
C PHE A 32 -2.39 -9.18 2.05
N PRO A 33 -3.10 -10.30 2.28
CA PRO A 33 -4.10 -10.39 3.36
C PRO A 33 -3.47 -10.16 4.74
N GLY A 34 -2.23 -10.58 4.93
CA GLY A 34 -1.48 -10.36 6.17
C GLY A 34 -1.21 -8.88 6.44
N SER A 35 -1.01 -8.06 5.41
CA SER A 35 -0.77 -6.62 5.57
C SER A 35 -2.02 -5.89 6.07
N GLU A 36 -3.21 -6.28 5.59
CA GLU A 36 -4.49 -5.73 6.07
C GLU A 36 -4.73 -6.07 7.54
N ALA A 37 -4.55 -7.35 7.89
CA ALA A 37 -4.67 -7.81 9.27
C ALA A 37 -3.66 -7.13 10.20
N ALA A 38 -2.43 -6.93 9.72
CA ALA A 38 -1.39 -6.23 10.47
C ALA A 38 -1.76 -4.78 10.77
N PHE A 39 -2.30 -4.04 9.79
CA PHE A 39 -2.74 -2.67 10.01
C PHE A 39 -3.79 -2.57 11.11
N LEU A 40 -4.84 -3.40 11.01
CA LEU A 40 -5.91 -3.41 12.02
C LEU A 40 -5.38 -3.77 13.41
N LYS A 41 -4.45 -4.72 13.49
CA LYS A 41 -3.80 -5.11 14.74
C LYS A 41 -2.94 -3.98 15.30
N ILE A 42 -2.12 -3.33 14.48
CA ILE A 42 -1.30 -2.18 14.87
C ILE A 42 -2.19 -1.06 15.46
N MET A 43 -3.29 -0.75 14.78
CA MET A 43 -4.20 0.28 15.24
C MET A 43 -4.81 -0.04 16.60
N ARG A 44 -5.33 -1.26 16.77
CA ARG A 44 -6.05 -1.67 17.98
C ARG A 44 -5.13 -1.98 19.14
N GLU A 45 -4.10 -2.80 18.92
CA GLU A 45 -3.28 -3.35 20.00
C GLU A 45 -2.06 -2.47 20.31
N GLU A 46 -1.40 -1.90 19.26
CA GLU A 46 -0.20 -1.11 19.48
C GLU A 46 -0.51 0.38 19.75
N LEU A 47 -1.48 0.93 19.06
CA LEU A 47 -1.83 2.34 19.17
C LEU A 47 -3.07 2.60 20.05
N GLY A 48 -3.86 1.57 20.36
CA GLY A 48 -5.08 1.68 21.17
C GLY A 48 -6.15 2.55 20.49
N LYS A 49 -6.23 2.52 19.17
CA LYS A 49 -7.16 3.34 18.38
C LYS A 49 -8.45 2.60 18.08
N ASP A 50 -9.54 3.35 18.08
CA ASP A 50 -10.83 2.86 17.60
C ASP A 50 -10.84 2.86 16.08
N ILE A 51 -10.94 1.65 15.52
CA ILE A 51 -11.03 1.43 14.08
C ILE A 51 -12.10 0.40 13.76
N LYS A 52 -13.11 0.85 13.04
CA LYS A 52 -14.22 0.03 12.58
C LYS A 52 -13.86 -0.64 11.26
N ASP A 53 -13.95 -1.95 11.25
CA ASP A 53 -13.84 -2.80 10.07
C ASP A 53 -15.21 -3.44 9.82
N GLU A 54 -16.02 -2.79 8.98
CA GLU A 54 -17.42 -3.20 8.74
C GLU A 54 -17.49 -4.42 7.79
N ALA A 55 -18.24 -5.44 8.20
CA ALA A 55 -18.33 -6.69 7.45
C ALA A 55 -19.12 -6.56 6.13
N ASN A 56 -20.09 -5.65 6.08
CA ASN A 56 -20.97 -5.48 4.92
C ASN A 56 -20.43 -4.55 3.83
N GLN A 57 -19.17 -4.12 3.97
CA GLN A 57 -18.56 -3.29 2.96
C GLN A 57 -18.26 -4.08 1.67
N HIS A 58 -18.08 -3.35 0.59
CA HIS A 58 -17.65 -3.88 -0.70
C HIS A 58 -16.42 -3.12 -1.19
N THR A 59 -15.79 -3.61 -2.26
CA THR A 59 -14.66 -2.92 -2.89
C THR A 59 -15.10 -1.66 -3.63
N CYS A 60 -14.19 -0.70 -3.79
CA CYS A 60 -14.39 0.48 -4.62
C CYS A 60 -14.40 0.12 -6.12
N THR A 61 -14.83 1.06 -6.95
CA THR A 61 -14.74 0.97 -8.42
C THR A 61 -13.38 1.44 -8.96
N GLY A 62 -12.51 1.93 -8.11
CA GLY A 62 -11.23 2.61 -8.31
C GLY A 62 -10.59 2.52 -9.68
N ILE A 63 -9.96 1.37 -9.99
CA ILE A 63 -9.28 1.19 -11.28
C ILE A 63 -10.26 1.23 -12.46
N GLY A 64 -11.48 0.72 -12.29
CA GLY A 64 -12.51 0.74 -13.34
C GLY A 64 -12.94 2.15 -13.71
N TYR A 65 -13.10 3.01 -12.70
CA TYR A 65 -13.41 4.43 -12.90
C TYR A 65 -12.25 5.18 -13.57
N HIS A 66 -11.04 5.10 -13.01
CA HIS A 66 -9.87 5.79 -13.56
C HIS A 66 -9.41 5.26 -14.94
N SER A 67 -9.93 4.11 -15.36
CA SER A 67 -9.70 3.55 -16.70
C SER A 67 -10.86 3.78 -17.67
N ASP A 68 -11.86 4.59 -17.29
CA ASP A 68 -13.10 4.86 -18.06
C ASP A 68 -13.87 3.57 -18.44
N VAL A 69 -13.84 2.55 -17.57
CA VAL A 69 -14.59 1.30 -17.75
C VAL A 69 -15.89 1.33 -16.96
N VAL A 70 -15.90 2.01 -15.81
CA VAL A 70 -17.07 2.17 -14.94
C VAL A 70 -17.56 3.61 -15.02
N PRO A 71 -18.86 3.85 -15.34
CA PRO A 71 -19.45 5.18 -15.38
C PRO A 71 -19.37 5.92 -14.04
N ILE A 72 -19.35 7.25 -14.09
CA ILE A 72 -19.27 8.09 -12.90
C ILE A 72 -20.49 7.90 -11.98
N GLU A 73 -21.67 7.71 -12.53
CA GLU A 73 -22.91 7.49 -11.77
C GLU A 73 -22.82 6.22 -10.91
N THR A 74 -22.28 5.13 -11.49
CA THR A 74 -22.04 3.88 -10.75
C THR A 74 -21.00 4.11 -9.65
N THR A 75 -19.93 4.82 -9.96
CA THR A 75 -18.87 5.12 -8.99
C THR A 75 -19.40 5.99 -7.85
N MET A 76 -20.18 7.03 -8.15
CA MET A 76 -20.83 7.86 -7.14
C MET A 76 -21.71 7.03 -6.19
N THR A 77 -22.52 6.13 -6.75
CA THR A 77 -23.42 5.25 -5.96
C THR A 77 -22.63 4.31 -5.06
N VAL A 78 -21.57 3.71 -5.58
CA VAL A 78 -20.68 2.81 -4.82
C VAL A 78 -19.96 3.54 -3.69
N VAL A 79 -19.40 4.73 -3.96
CA VAL A 79 -18.74 5.57 -2.95
C VAL A 79 -19.74 6.03 -1.88
N ALA A 80 -20.92 6.52 -2.31
CA ALA A 80 -21.99 6.94 -1.41
C ALA A 80 -22.45 5.80 -0.49
N ARG A 81 -22.54 4.56 -1.00
CA ARG A 81 -22.89 3.41 -0.17
C ARG A 81 -21.84 3.12 0.90
N LEU A 82 -20.56 3.22 0.59
CA LEU A 82 -19.51 3.02 1.60
C LEU A 82 -19.54 4.12 2.66
N PHE A 83 -19.79 5.38 2.28
CA PHE A 83 -19.99 6.46 3.24
C PHE A 83 -21.27 6.29 4.06
N SER A 84 -22.34 5.66 3.52
CA SER A 84 -23.54 5.37 4.31
C SER A 84 -23.25 4.38 5.43
N LEU A 85 -22.42 3.37 5.20
CA LEU A 85 -21.98 2.45 6.26
C LEU A 85 -21.20 3.17 7.36
N MET A 86 -20.29 4.06 6.96
CA MET A 86 -19.53 4.91 7.90
C MET A 86 -20.50 5.78 8.74
N THR A 87 -21.46 6.42 8.09
CA THR A 87 -22.46 7.29 8.74
C THR A 87 -23.33 6.51 9.73
N GLU A 88 -23.83 5.33 9.33
CA GLU A 88 -24.66 4.46 10.16
C GLU A 88 -23.91 3.96 11.41
N ASP A 89 -22.62 3.70 11.30
CA ASP A 89 -21.77 3.30 12.41
C ASP A 89 -21.29 4.49 13.28
N GLY A 90 -21.61 5.74 12.88
CA GLY A 90 -21.26 6.95 13.64
C GLY A 90 -19.83 7.43 13.50
N TYR A 91 -19.12 7.01 12.44
CA TYR A 91 -17.75 7.44 12.15
C TYR A 91 -17.72 8.62 11.18
N GLU A 92 -16.63 9.39 11.24
CA GLU A 92 -16.43 10.59 10.42
C GLU A 92 -15.07 10.60 9.68
N ASN A 93 -14.15 9.71 10.06
CA ASN A 93 -12.81 9.63 9.49
C ASN A 93 -12.69 8.37 8.64
N TYR A 94 -12.66 8.54 7.32
CA TYR A 94 -12.66 7.45 6.36
C TYR A 94 -11.22 7.04 5.97
N VAL A 95 -10.91 5.75 6.00
CA VAL A 95 -9.57 5.21 5.80
C VAL A 95 -9.57 4.17 4.68
N PRO A 96 -9.43 4.60 3.41
CA PRO A 96 -9.32 3.69 2.28
C PRO A 96 -7.94 3.02 2.23
N SER A 97 -7.92 1.69 2.23
CA SER A 97 -6.67 0.92 2.36
C SER A 97 -5.86 0.76 1.06
N CYS A 98 -6.31 1.35 -0.03
CA CYS A 98 -5.60 1.38 -1.31
C CYS A 98 -5.45 2.81 -1.80
N VAL A 99 -4.31 3.15 -2.37
CA VAL A 99 -4.10 4.51 -2.92
C VAL A 99 -5.05 4.82 -4.08
N THR A 100 -5.53 3.81 -4.81
CA THR A 100 -6.54 4.01 -5.85
C THR A 100 -7.90 4.34 -5.24
N SER A 101 -8.32 3.61 -4.20
CA SER A 101 -9.51 3.98 -3.42
C SER A 101 -9.36 5.37 -2.82
N PHE A 102 -8.21 5.67 -2.20
CA PHE A 102 -7.92 7.00 -1.66
C PHE A 102 -8.10 8.11 -2.70
N GLY A 103 -7.59 7.91 -3.92
CA GLY A 103 -7.77 8.84 -5.03
C GLY A 103 -9.24 9.03 -5.40
N VAL A 104 -9.97 7.94 -5.63
CA VAL A 104 -11.39 7.98 -6.02
C VAL A 104 -12.27 8.60 -4.94
N PHE A 105 -12.13 8.19 -3.69
CA PHE A 105 -12.94 8.76 -2.60
C PHE A 105 -12.66 10.25 -2.38
N THR A 106 -11.39 10.66 -2.47
CA THR A 106 -11.02 12.07 -2.39
C THR A 106 -11.60 12.87 -3.55
N GLU A 107 -11.50 12.32 -4.78
CA GLU A 107 -12.05 12.96 -5.98
C GLU A 107 -13.57 13.15 -5.88
N MET A 108 -14.31 12.11 -5.50
CA MET A 108 -15.76 12.19 -5.32
C MET A 108 -16.14 13.23 -4.27
N VAL A 109 -15.47 13.27 -3.14
CA VAL A 109 -15.74 14.26 -2.09
C VAL A 109 -15.45 15.68 -2.55
N GLU A 110 -14.34 15.92 -3.26
CA GLU A 110 -14.03 17.25 -3.77
C GLU A 110 -15.02 17.67 -4.87
N MET A 111 -15.42 16.76 -5.77
CA MET A 111 -16.46 17.05 -6.78
C MET A 111 -17.79 17.42 -6.11
N TRP A 112 -18.22 16.66 -5.10
CA TRP A 112 -19.48 16.91 -4.38
C TRP A 112 -19.47 18.20 -3.56
N LYS A 113 -18.31 18.61 -3.03
CA LYS A 113 -18.15 19.91 -2.37
C LYS A 113 -18.26 21.10 -3.36
N HIS A 114 -17.76 20.91 -4.59
CA HIS A 114 -17.80 21.94 -5.60
C HIS A 114 -19.12 22.00 -6.37
N ASP A 115 -19.83 20.87 -6.49
CA ASP A 115 -21.11 20.75 -7.18
C ASP A 115 -22.17 20.11 -6.28
N PRO A 116 -22.97 20.93 -5.55
CA PRO A 116 -24.06 20.44 -4.71
C PRO A 116 -25.14 19.66 -5.50
N ALA A 117 -25.35 19.96 -6.80
CA ALA A 117 -26.32 19.23 -7.59
C ALA A 117 -25.86 17.80 -7.85
N LEU A 118 -24.56 17.60 -8.05
CA LEU A 118 -23.95 16.27 -8.19
C LEU A 118 -24.05 15.48 -6.88
N LEU A 119 -23.88 16.14 -5.73
CA LEU A 119 -24.09 15.50 -4.42
C LEU A 119 -25.53 15.04 -4.24
N GLU A 120 -26.52 15.86 -4.57
CA GLU A 120 -27.93 15.48 -4.48
C GLU A 120 -28.27 14.36 -5.47
N GLN A 121 -27.65 14.32 -6.62
CA GLN A 121 -27.78 13.21 -7.56
C GLN A 121 -27.22 11.89 -6.95
N ALA A 122 -26.06 11.92 -6.31
CA ALA A 122 -25.49 10.77 -5.61
C ALA A 122 -26.39 10.28 -4.47
N ARG A 123 -26.95 11.21 -3.68
CA ARG A 123 -27.93 10.89 -2.61
C ARG A 123 -29.18 10.24 -3.19
N LYS A 124 -29.69 10.77 -4.30
CA LYS A 124 -30.84 10.18 -4.99
C LYS A 124 -30.56 8.76 -5.46
N TYR A 125 -29.44 8.51 -6.13
CA TYR A 125 -29.07 7.19 -6.61
C TYR A 125 -28.90 6.19 -5.47
N LEU A 126 -28.23 6.59 -4.37
CA LEU A 126 -28.08 5.73 -3.21
C LEU A 126 -29.43 5.38 -2.58
N ARG A 127 -30.30 6.37 -2.43
CA ARG A 127 -31.64 6.18 -1.84
C ARG A 127 -32.51 5.25 -2.69
N GLU A 128 -32.48 5.43 -4.00
CA GLU A 128 -33.21 4.57 -4.96
C GLU A 128 -32.68 3.13 -4.96
N ALA A 129 -31.35 2.97 -4.85
CA ALA A 129 -30.73 1.65 -4.86
C ALA A 129 -30.79 0.89 -3.53
N THR A 130 -30.78 1.58 -2.40
CA THR A 130 -30.56 0.95 -1.09
C THR A 130 -31.46 1.44 0.03
N GLY A 131 -32.18 2.56 -0.15
CA GLY A 131 -32.94 3.23 0.91
C GLY A 131 -32.08 3.95 1.94
N ARG A 132 -30.77 4.09 1.74
CA ARG A 132 -29.81 4.66 2.70
C ARG A 132 -29.54 6.14 2.43
N GLU A 133 -29.05 6.82 3.48
CA GLU A 133 -28.50 8.18 3.42
C GLU A 133 -27.02 8.16 3.80
N PHE A 134 -26.28 9.21 3.48
CA PHE A 134 -24.89 9.33 3.87
C PHE A 134 -24.48 10.78 4.14
N GLU A 135 -23.47 10.92 4.99
CA GLU A 135 -22.76 12.18 5.21
C GLU A 135 -21.34 12.09 4.60
N LEU A 136 -20.82 13.23 4.20
CA LEU A 136 -19.44 13.32 3.72
C LEU A 136 -18.47 13.10 4.89
N PRO A 137 -17.41 12.31 4.70
CA PRO A 137 -16.39 12.18 5.72
C PRO A 137 -15.74 13.54 6.04
N LYS A 138 -15.46 13.80 7.30
CA LYS A 138 -14.68 14.97 7.70
C LYS A 138 -13.25 14.88 7.19
N ASN A 139 -12.68 13.67 7.30
CA ASN A 139 -11.33 13.40 6.86
C ASN A 139 -11.29 12.10 6.03
N ILE A 140 -10.45 12.09 4.99
CA ILE A 140 -10.05 10.89 4.28
C ILE A 140 -8.54 10.77 4.44
N ALA A 141 -8.05 9.71 5.07
CA ALA A 141 -6.63 9.44 5.27
C ALA A 141 -6.26 8.06 4.75
N HIS A 142 -5.18 7.95 3.98
CA HIS A 142 -4.63 6.64 3.65
C HIS A 142 -3.98 6.01 4.90
N PRO A 143 -4.04 4.69 5.11
CA PRO A 143 -3.41 4.05 6.27
C PRO A 143 -1.93 4.39 6.46
N SER A 144 -1.18 4.62 5.37
CA SER A 144 0.21 5.07 5.47
C SER A 144 0.36 6.44 6.13
N ASP A 145 -0.64 7.34 6.00
CA ASP A 145 -0.62 8.64 6.67
C ASP A 145 -0.70 8.46 8.18
N ILE A 146 -1.53 7.52 8.62
CA ILE A 146 -1.76 7.21 10.03
C ILE A 146 -0.50 6.58 10.64
N ILE A 147 0.07 5.58 9.98
CA ILE A 147 1.35 4.98 10.43
C ILE A 147 2.46 6.03 10.46
N PHE A 148 2.53 6.90 9.44
CA PHE A 148 3.51 8.00 9.44
C PHE A 148 3.28 8.95 10.62
N LYS A 149 2.04 9.33 10.92
CA LYS A 149 1.69 10.16 12.07
C LYS A 149 2.20 9.56 13.38
N PHE A 150 1.93 8.29 13.60
CA PHE A 150 2.28 7.57 14.84
C PHE A 150 3.63 6.83 14.78
N ARG A 151 4.48 7.10 13.78
CA ARG A 151 5.76 6.39 13.60
C ARG A 151 6.70 6.49 14.81
N ASN A 152 6.67 7.62 15.52
CA ASN A 152 7.47 7.84 16.70
C ASN A 152 6.88 7.15 17.96
N ASP A 153 5.57 6.99 18.02
CA ASP A 153 4.89 6.25 19.09
C ASP A 153 5.07 4.73 18.94
N LEU A 154 5.17 4.27 17.70
CA LEU A 154 5.46 2.87 17.36
C LEU A 154 6.92 2.49 17.62
N LYS A 155 7.86 3.42 17.37
CA LYS A 155 9.30 3.14 17.49
C LYS A 155 9.74 2.49 18.80
N PRO A 156 9.30 2.95 20.00
CA PRO A 156 9.68 2.32 21.26
C PRO A 156 9.15 0.89 21.45
N LYS A 157 8.13 0.50 20.69
CA LYS A 157 7.51 -0.84 20.74
C LYS A 157 8.16 -1.83 19.76
N MET A 158 9.01 -1.34 18.87
CA MET A 158 9.68 -2.17 17.86
C MET A 158 10.74 -3.06 18.50
N LYS A 159 10.73 -4.34 18.14
CA LYS A 159 11.74 -5.33 18.54
C LYS A 159 12.96 -5.28 17.63
N TYR A 160 12.77 -4.82 16.40
CA TYR A 160 13.82 -4.74 15.39
C TYR A 160 13.91 -3.32 14.84
N GLN A 161 15.05 -3.01 14.21
CA GLN A 161 15.30 -1.76 13.53
C GLN A 161 15.82 -2.02 12.12
N LEU A 162 15.74 -1.03 11.24
CA LEU A 162 16.26 -1.12 9.88
C LEU A 162 17.79 -0.98 9.86
N VAL A 163 18.46 -1.85 10.60
CA VAL A 163 19.91 -1.91 10.73
C VAL A 163 20.37 -3.32 10.39
N ASN A 164 21.34 -3.42 9.51
CA ASN A 164 21.95 -4.70 9.16
C ASN A 164 22.75 -5.24 10.37
N ARG A 165 22.30 -6.35 10.94
CA ARG A 165 22.88 -6.96 12.15
C ARG A 165 24.34 -7.38 11.99
N PHE A 166 24.80 -7.66 10.76
CA PHE A 166 26.17 -8.09 10.49
C PHE A 166 27.15 -6.92 10.38
N THR A 167 26.68 -5.76 9.92
CA THR A 167 27.54 -4.61 9.64
C THR A 167 27.30 -3.42 10.57
N GLY A 168 26.17 -3.39 11.28
CA GLY A 168 25.73 -2.27 12.11
C GLY A 168 25.32 -1.02 11.29
N LYS A 169 25.26 -1.12 9.96
CA LYS A 169 24.88 0.01 9.10
C LYS A 169 23.36 0.03 8.84
N PRO A 170 22.75 1.21 8.61
CA PRO A 170 21.37 1.31 8.16
C PRO A 170 21.12 0.44 6.92
N LEU A 171 19.96 -0.24 6.87
CA LEU A 171 19.47 -0.86 5.67
C LEU A 171 19.05 0.20 4.66
N ARG A 172 19.37 -0.04 3.40
CA ARG A 172 19.19 0.89 2.30
C ARG A 172 17.89 0.60 1.59
N ALA A 173 16.94 1.51 1.69
CA ALA A 173 15.60 1.34 1.11
C ALA A 173 15.35 2.34 -0.01
N VAL A 174 14.69 1.88 -1.07
CA VAL A 174 14.03 2.75 -2.05
C VAL A 174 12.54 2.80 -1.77
N GLU A 175 11.93 3.97 -1.95
CA GLU A 175 10.49 4.11 -1.80
C GLU A 175 9.78 4.11 -3.15
N HIS A 176 8.60 3.53 -3.17
CA HIS A 176 7.66 3.69 -4.26
C HIS A 176 6.29 4.13 -3.74
N VAL A 177 6.04 5.42 -3.75
CA VAL A 177 4.75 5.99 -3.39
C VAL A 177 3.79 5.90 -4.57
N GLY A 178 2.60 5.35 -4.34
CA GLY A 178 1.59 5.17 -5.35
C GLY A 178 1.16 6.49 -6.02
N CYS A 179 0.98 6.47 -7.34
CA CYS A 179 0.69 7.68 -8.12
C CYS A 179 -0.64 8.33 -7.74
N HIS A 180 -1.69 7.57 -7.44
CA HIS A 180 -2.98 8.11 -7.02
C HIS A 180 -2.92 8.81 -5.66
N TYR A 181 -1.99 8.41 -4.80
CA TYR A 181 -1.73 9.11 -3.55
C TYR A 181 -1.01 10.45 -3.76
N ALA A 182 0.00 10.48 -4.64
CA ALA A 182 0.93 11.60 -4.70
C ALA A 182 0.66 12.59 -5.83
N LYS A 183 -0.14 12.22 -6.85
CA LYS A 183 -0.29 13.04 -8.07
C LYS A 183 -1.70 13.56 -8.34
N ILE A 184 -2.76 12.89 -7.87
CA ILE A 184 -4.13 13.33 -8.12
C ILE A 184 -4.45 14.53 -7.20
N PHE A 185 -4.28 14.35 -5.88
CA PHE A 185 -4.46 15.40 -4.88
C PHE A 185 -3.23 15.47 -3.99
N PRO A 186 -2.13 16.06 -4.48
CA PRO A 186 -0.86 16.08 -3.75
C PRO A 186 -0.95 16.80 -2.39
N GLU A 187 -1.87 17.74 -2.27
CA GLU A 187 -2.14 18.47 -1.01
C GLU A 187 -2.87 17.61 0.04
N LYS A 188 -3.43 16.47 -0.36
CA LYS A 188 -4.10 15.53 0.55
C LYS A 188 -3.16 14.44 1.09
N GLY A 189 -1.93 14.37 0.61
CA GLY A 189 -0.90 13.46 1.07
C GLY A 189 0.10 14.08 2.03
N VAL A 190 1.04 13.28 2.51
CA VAL A 190 2.18 13.73 3.31
C VAL A 190 3.35 14.09 2.40
N GLY A 191 3.80 15.32 2.44
CA GLY A 191 4.82 15.87 1.55
C GLY A 191 4.26 16.35 0.22
N LYS A 192 5.16 16.76 -0.68
CA LYS A 192 4.80 17.28 -2.01
C LYS A 192 4.79 16.17 -3.06
N SER A 193 4.03 16.37 -4.14
CA SER A 193 3.91 15.41 -5.25
C SER A 193 5.25 14.85 -5.73
N GLU A 194 6.25 15.73 -5.92
CA GLU A 194 7.58 15.33 -6.40
C GLU A 194 8.44 14.69 -5.31
N PHE A 195 8.18 15.01 -4.04
CA PHE A 195 8.91 14.54 -2.89
C PHE A 195 7.94 14.09 -1.77
N PRO A 196 7.12 13.06 -2.01
CA PRO A 196 6.27 12.53 -0.96
C PRO A 196 7.15 11.97 0.15
N HIS A 197 6.77 12.26 1.40
CA HIS A 197 7.59 11.94 2.58
C HIS A 197 7.02 10.82 3.45
N VAL A 198 5.87 10.31 3.09
CA VAL A 198 5.15 9.35 3.90
C VAL A 198 5.93 8.06 4.18
N LEU A 199 6.63 7.51 3.18
CA LEU A 199 7.42 6.28 3.34
C LEU A 199 8.85 6.57 3.81
N SER A 200 9.51 7.55 3.21
CA SER A 200 10.86 7.95 3.61
C SER A 200 10.94 8.34 5.07
N GLY A 201 9.94 9.08 5.58
CA GLY A 201 9.90 9.45 6.99
C GLY A 201 9.70 8.28 7.96
N MET A 202 9.04 7.20 7.54
CA MET A 202 8.98 5.95 8.31
C MET A 202 10.33 5.22 8.30
N ILE A 203 10.94 5.04 7.12
CA ILE A 203 12.24 4.39 6.96
C ILE A 203 13.29 5.06 7.87
N GLU A 204 13.40 6.38 7.81
CA GLU A 204 14.36 7.15 8.60
C GLU A 204 14.07 7.09 10.11
N ALA A 205 12.79 7.22 10.50
CA ALA A 205 12.42 7.12 11.92
C ALA A 205 12.81 5.78 12.53
N TRP A 206 12.82 4.70 11.73
CA TRP A 206 13.10 3.34 12.18
C TRP A 206 14.53 2.87 11.90
N GLY A 207 15.43 3.79 11.55
CA GLY A 207 16.89 3.56 11.46
C GLY A 207 17.42 3.18 10.10
N GLY A 208 16.57 3.18 9.05
CA GLY A 208 17.00 2.92 7.68
C GLY A 208 17.54 4.15 6.95
N GLU A 209 18.15 3.92 5.80
CA GLU A 209 18.62 4.93 4.86
C GLU A 209 17.75 4.95 3.61
N VAL A 210 17.24 6.12 3.24
CA VAL A 210 16.44 6.30 2.01
C VAL A 210 17.37 6.58 0.84
N ILE A 211 17.27 5.78 -0.21
CA ILE A 211 18.03 5.92 -1.44
C ILE A 211 17.22 6.66 -2.48
N ASP A 212 17.77 7.73 -2.99
CA ASP A 212 17.23 8.45 -4.14
C ASP A 212 17.79 7.88 -5.45
N TYR A 213 16.94 7.75 -6.47
CA TYR A 213 17.31 7.23 -7.78
C TYR A 213 16.48 7.92 -8.88
N PRO A 214 17.00 8.00 -10.13
CA PRO A 214 16.41 8.84 -11.20
C PRO A 214 14.93 8.55 -11.48
N GLU A 215 14.55 7.26 -11.59
CA GLU A 215 13.18 6.86 -11.94
C GLU A 215 12.28 6.64 -10.70
N ARG A 216 12.60 7.29 -9.58
CA ARG A 216 11.83 7.20 -8.34
C ARG A 216 10.34 7.47 -8.54
N ARG A 217 10.00 8.47 -9.38
CA ARG A 217 8.61 8.87 -9.69
C ARG A 217 8.01 8.16 -10.90
N HIS A 218 8.76 7.27 -11.53
CA HIS A 218 8.27 6.49 -12.65
C HIS A 218 7.19 5.48 -12.22
N CYS A 219 6.22 5.22 -13.11
CA CYS A 219 5.12 4.29 -12.86
C CYS A 219 5.62 2.87 -12.61
N CYS A 220 4.95 2.13 -11.73
CA CYS A 220 5.19 0.69 -11.52
C CYS A 220 4.60 -0.21 -12.62
N GLY A 221 3.88 0.36 -13.57
CA GLY A 221 3.20 -0.38 -14.63
C GLY A 221 1.77 -0.83 -14.30
N PHE A 222 1.31 -0.71 -13.05
CA PHE A 222 -0.08 -0.99 -12.67
C PHE A 222 -0.97 0.25 -12.92
N GLY A 223 -2.25 0.03 -13.15
CA GLY A 223 -3.25 1.11 -13.13
C GLY A 223 -3.52 1.77 -14.48
N PHE A 224 -2.99 1.23 -15.57
CA PHE A 224 -3.30 1.71 -16.90
C PHE A 224 -4.09 0.68 -17.70
N ARG A 225 -4.85 1.17 -18.70
CA ARG A 225 -5.53 0.31 -19.66
C ARG A 225 -4.62 -0.74 -20.28
N GLN A 226 -3.33 -0.41 -20.44
CA GLN A 226 -2.32 -1.33 -20.99
C GLN A 226 -2.24 -2.67 -20.23
N TYR A 227 -2.47 -2.65 -18.92
CA TYR A 227 -2.50 -3.89 -18.15
C TYR A 227 -3.78 -4.70 -18.38
N LEU A 228 -4.91 -4.02 -18.56
CA LEU A 228 -6.21 -4.67 -18.78
C LEU A 228 -6.28 -5.35 -20.16
N VAL A 229 -5.47 -4.92 -21.11
CA VAL A 229 -5.38 -5.48 -22.46
C VAL A 229 -4.17 -6.39 -22.53
N GLN A 230 -4.40 -7.68 -22.80
CA GLN A 230 -3.36 -8.71 -22.73
C GLN A 230 -2.17 -8.41 -23.67
N GLU A 231 -2.43 -7.92 -24.88
CA GLU A 231 -1.41 -7.55 -25.85
C GLU A 231 -0.49 -6.42 -25.38
N ASN A 232 -0.95 -5.61 -24.44
CA ASN A 232 -0.21 -4.46 -23.92
C ASN A 232 0.51 -4.71 -22.60
N ARG A 233 0.46 -5.93 -22.07
CA ARG A 233 1.15 -6.26 -20.79
C ARG A 233 2.66 -6.05 -20.86
N GLY A 234 3.26 -6.18 -22.03
CA GLY A 234 4.66 -5.87 -22.27
C GLY A 234 5.05 -4.44 -21.90
N TYR A 235 4.17 -3.46 -22.10
CA TYR A 235 4.39 -2.08 -21.65
C TYR A 235 4.46 -1.96 -20.13
N SER A 236 3.64 -2.72 -19.42
CA SER A 236 3.66 -2.76 -17.96
C SER A 236 4.99 -3.31 -17.43
N VAL A 237 5.46 -4.42 -17.99
CA VAL A 237 6.77 -5.01 -17.68
C VAL A 237 7.90 -4.03 -17.98
N ALA A 238 7.89 -3.39 -19.16
CA ALA A 238 8.91 -2.42 -19.58
C ALA A 238 8.99 -1.20 -18.63
N ASN A 239 7.83 -0.72 -18.14
CA ASN A 239 7.81 0.36 -17.15
C ASN A 239 8.48 -0.06 -15.83
N SER A 240 8.17 -1.25 -15.32
CA SER A 240 8.82 -1.77 -14.12
C SER A 240 10.31 -2.02 -14.34
N LYS A 241 10.68 -2.61 -15.49
CA LYS A 241 12.08 -2.87 -15.86
C LYS A 241 12.92 -1.59 -15.82
N LYS A 242 12.45 -0.51 -16.49
CA LYS A 242 13.12 0.79 -16.46
C LYS A 242 13.38 1.28 -15.03
N LYS A 243 12.40 1.07 -14.14
CA LYS A 243 12.52 1.44 -12.74
C LYS A 243 13.58 0.60 -12.01
N PHE A 244 13.59 -0.71 -12.21
CA PHE A 244 14.60 -1.60 -11.60
C PHE A 244 16.00 -1.29 -12.10
N GLU A 245 16.19 -1.10 -13.40
CA GLU A 245 17.47 -0.70 -13.99
C GLU A 245 17.99 0.61 -13.43
N SER A 246 17.08 1.53 -13.12
CA SER A 246 17.43 2.83 -12.53
C SER A 246 17.85 2.73 -11.06
N MET A 247 17.34 1.77 -10.30
CA MET A 247 17.70 1.60 -8.88
C MET A 247 18.85 0.60 -8.65
N GLU A 248 19.10 -0.31 -9.57
CA GLU A 248 20.13 -1.34 -9.48
C GLU A 248 21.52 -0.80 -9.10
N PRO A 249 22.04 0.32 -9.69
CA PRO A 249 23.35 0.84 -9.34
C PRO A 249 23.50 1.33 -7.89
N TYR A 250 22.38 1.52 -7.22
CA TYR A 250 22.34 1.99 -5.84
C TYR A 250 22.25 0.86 -4.81
N GLU A 251 22.09 -0.39 -5.29
CA GLU A 251 22.08 -1.61 -4.46
C GLU A 251 21.17 -1.50 -3.22
N PRO A 252 19.86 -1.24 -3.40
CA PRO A 252 18.94 -1.19 -2.27
C PRO A 252 18.74 -2.57 -1.65
N ASP A 253 18.53 -2.62 -0.34
CA ASP A 253 18.17 -3.85 0.38
C ASP A 253 16.71 -4.24 0.16
N PHE A 254 15.82 -3.24 -0.04
CA PHE A 254 14.39 -3.49 -0.30
C PHE A 254 13.68 -2.27 -0.91
N ILE A 255 12.49 -2.53 -1.45
CA ILE A 255 11.54 -1.51 -1.93
C ILE A 255 10.40 -1.42 -0.93
N LEU A 256 10.08 -0.21 -0.45
CA LEU A 256 8.91 0.04 0.38
C LEU A 256 7.81 0.73 -0.44
N THR A 257 6.57 0.23 -0.34
CA THR A 257 5.44 0.85 -1.05
C THR A 257 4.21 1.03 -0.15
N ASN A 258 3.39 2.06 -0.43
CA ASN A 258 2.08 2.24 0.20
C ASN A 258 0.90 1.81 -0.70
N CYS A 259 1.18 1.36 -1.91
CA CYS A 259 0.16 0.93 -2.86
C CYS A 259 0.19 -0.59 -3.04
N PRO A 260 -0.88 -1.32 -2.71
CA PRO A 260 -0.88 -2.77 -2.88
C PRO A 260 -0.77 -3.19 -4.35
N GLY A 261 -1.36 -2.44 -5.29
CA GLY A 261 -1.19 -2.69 -6.71
C GLY A 261 0.25 -2.49 -7.19
N CYS A 262 0.93 -1.46 -6.69
CA CYS A 262 2.35 -1.24 -6.98
C CYS A 262 3.21 -2.35 -6.36
N GLY A 263 2.93 -2.76 -5.13
CA GLY A 263 3.63 -3.86 -4.47
C GLY A 263 3.55 -5.14 -5.29
N MET A 264 2.34 -5.54 -5.67
CA MET A 264 2.11 -6.73 -6.50
C MET A 264 2.89 -6.67 -7.82
N PHE A 265 2.93 -5.52 -8.49
CA PHE A 265 3.61 -5.40 -9.79
C PHE A 265 5.13 -5.35 -9.67
N LEU A 266 5.64 -4.59 -8.70
CA LEU A 266 7.08 -4.52 -8.47
C LEU A 266 7.64 -5.88 -8.02
N ASP A 267 6.88 -6.66 -7.26
CA ASP A 267 7.25 -8.01 -6.89
C ASP A 267 7.17 -8.97 -8.10
N LYS A 268 6.00 -9.07 -8.73
CA LYS A 268 5.72 -9.99 -9.83
C LYS A 268 6.60 -9.75 -11.06
N TRP A 269 6.82 -8.49 -11.46
CA TRP A 269 7.56 -8.23 -12.69
C TRP A 269 9.06 -8.48 -12.54
N GLN A 270 9.65 -8.38 -11.35
CA GLN A 270 11.02 -8.86 -11.14
C GLN A 270 11.12 -10.36 -11.43
N TYR A 271 10.18 -11.15 -10.89
CA TYR A 271 10.13 -12.58 -11.17
C TYR A 271 9.93 -12.86 -12.68
N THR A 272 8.99 -12.17 -13.33
CA THR A 272 8.74 -12.34 -14.77
C THR A 272 9.96 -11.98 -15.61
N ILE A 273 10.68 -10.90 -15.29
CA ILE A 273 11.91 -10.51 -16.00
C ILE A 273 13.01 -11.55 -15.77
N SER A 274 13.15 -12.06 -14.55
CA SER A 274 14.10 -13.13 -14.23
C SER A 274 13.87 -14.38 -15.08
N GLU A 275 12.61 -14.80 -15.24
CA GLU A 275 12.26 -15.96 -16.06
C GLU A 275 12.49 -15.73 -17.57
N LEU A 276 12.22 -14.52 -18.06
CA LEU A 276 12.31 -14.20 -19.49
C LEU A 276 13.72 -13.82 -19.95
N GLU A 277 14.46 -13.10 -19.12
CA GLU A 277 15.73 -12.48 -19.49
C GLU A 277 16.92 -13.03 -18.69
N HIS A 278 16.69 -13.95 -17.73
CA HIS A 278 17.71 -14.49 -16.81
C HIS A 278 18.45 -13.37 -16.06
N LYS A 279 17.73 -12.30 -15.71
CA LYS A 279 18.28 -11.13 -15.03
C LYS A 279 17.58 -10.91 -13.68
N THR A 280 18.39 -10.74 -12.65
CA THR A 280 17.97 -10.26 -11.32
C THR A 280 18.58 -8.89 -11.03
N TYR A 281 17.99 -8.13 -10.11
CA TYR A 281 18.39 -6.74 -9.82
C TYR A 281 19.07 -6.58 -8.46
N ASP A 282 19.44 -7.67 -7.85
CA ASP A 282 20.21 -7.72 -6.62
C ASP A 282 21.50 -8.50 -6.78
N LYS A 283 22.37 -8.40 -5.76
CA LYS A 283 23.65 -9.13 -5.75
C LYS A 283 23.50 -10.61 -5.48
N ASP A 284 22.43 -11.01 -4.80
CA ASP A 284 22.23 -12.35 -4.29
C ASP A 284 21.46 -13.24 -5.27
N GLY A 285 21.00 -12.68 -6.39
CA GLY A 285 20.33 -13.41 -7.47
C GLY A 285 18.85 -13.73 -7.22
N TYR A 286 18.22 -13.06 -6.23
CA TYR A 286 16.82 -13.28 -5.84
C TYR A 286 15.88 -12.15 -6.22
N GLY A 287 16.42 -10.98 -6.55
CA GLY A 287 15.69 -9.73 -6.74
C GLY A 287 15.60 -8.88 -5.47
N ILE A 288 15.13 -7.65 -5.62
CA ILE A 288 14.98 -6.70 -4.52
C ILE A 288 13.66 -6.96 -3.82
N PRO A 289 13.62 -7.39 -2.55
CA PRO A 289 12.37 -7.61 -1.82
C PRO A 289 11.46 -6.39 -1.83
N VAL A 290 10.16 -6.59 -2.05
CA VAL A 290 9.15 -5.53 -2.07
C VAL A 290 8.24 -5.72 -0.87
N LEU A 291 8.20 -4.75 0.02
CA LEU A 291 7.34 -4.79 1.21
C LEU A 291 6.30 -3.67 1.17
N THR A 292 5.12 -3.96 1.67
CA THR A 292 4.18 -2.92 2.05
C THR A 292 4.61 -2.29 3.39
N TYR A 293 4.21 -1.06 3.64
CA TYR A 293 4.57 -0.39 4.91
C TYR A 293 3.95 -1.09 6.13
N GLU A 294 2.82 -1.77 5.97
CA GLU A 294 2.20 -2.55 7.05
C GLU A 294 3.01 -3.80 7.38
N GLU A 295 3.47 -4.51 6.36
CA GLU A 295 4.37 -5.68 6.54
C GLU A 295 5.64 -5.24 7.24
N LEU A 296 6.28 -4.17 6.76
CA LEU A 296 7.48 -3.63 7.39
C LEU A 296 7.23 -3.23 8.85
N THR A 297 6.15 -2.50 9.11
CA THR A 297 5.79 -2.10 10.48
C THR A 297 5.58 -3.31 11.38
N GLY A 298 4.81 -4.30 10.92
CA GLY A 298 4.55 -5.54 11.65
C GLY A 298 5.82 -6.33 11.93
N LEU A 299 6.72 -6.47 10.94
CA LEU A 299 8.01 -7.13 11.10
C LEU A 299 8.86 -6.45 12.18
N LEU A 300 8.96 -5.13 12.15
CA LEU A 300 9.73 -4.39 13.15
C LEU A 300 9.12 -4.48 14.55
N LEU A 301 7.81 -4.55 14.67
CA LEU A 301 7.09 -4.83 15.93
C LEU A 301 7.28 -6.28 16.40
N GLY A 302 7.78 -7.16 15.54
CA GLY A 302 8.05 -8.57 15.84
C GLY A 302 6.86 -9.47 15.59
N TYR A 303 5.99 -9.11 14.67
CA TYR A 303 4.94 -10.00 14.16
C TYR A 303 5.58 -11.12 13.34
N ASP A 304 4.95 -12.27 13.37
CA ASP A 304 5.44 -13.44 12.65
C ASP A 304 5.38 -13.21 11.12
N PRO A 305 6.51 -13.41 10.39
CA PRO A 305 6.56 -13.21 8.94
C PRO A 305 5.55 -14.04 8.15
N TRP A 306 5.24 -15.27 8.59
CA TRP A 306 4.22 -16.11 7.99
C TRP A 306 2.81 -15.53 8.12
N THR A 307 2.49 -15.00 9.29
CA THR A 307 1.20 -14.33 9.53
C THR A 307 1.07 -13.07 8.68
N LEU A 308 2.18 -12.38 8.42
CA LEU A 308 2.24 -11.23 7.52
C LEU A 308 2.13 -11.60 6.04
N GLY A 309 2.34 -12.88 5.70
CA GLY A 309 2.20 -13.38 4.33
C GLY A 309 3.46 -13.27 3.47
N LEU A 310 4.67 -13.14 4.06
CA LEU A 310 5.91 -12.98 3.32
C LEU A 310 6.20 -14.15 2.35
N GLN A 311 5.72 -15.35 2.65
CA GLN A 311 5.83 -16.53 1.79
C GLN A 311 5.03 -16.41 0.48
N LEU A 312 4.14 -15.42 0.36
CA LEU A 312 3.35 -15.16 -0.84
C LEU A 312 4.07 -14.26 -1.86
N HIS A 313 5.16 -13.61 -1.44
CA HIS A 313 5.95 -12.78 -2.34
C HIS A 313 6.66 -13.62 -3.40
N GLN A 314 6.76 -13.08 -4.61
CA GLN A 314 7.47 -13.72 -5.72
C GLN A 314 8.99 -13.56 -5.56
N VAL A 315 9.41 -12.40 -5.07
CA VAL A 315 10.81 -12.14 -4.70
C VAL A 315 11.02 -12.57 -3.26
N GLN A 316 12.02 -13.39 -3.05
CA GLN A 316 12.32 -13.94 -1.73
C GLN A 316 12.78 -12.86 -0.74
N CYS A 317 12.33 -12.97 0.52
CA CYS A 317 12.60 -12.00 1.57
C CYS A 317 13.62 -12.49 2.61
N GLU A 318 14.12 -13.71 2.49
CA GLU A 318 14.96 -14.39 3.50
C GLU A 318 16.23 -13.60 3.83
N THR A 319 16.93 -13.13 2.79
CA THR A 319 18.16 -12.33 2.97
C THR A 319 17.88 -11.03 3.72
N LEU A 320 16.76 -10.36 3.43
CA LEU A 320 16.37 -9.16 4.15
C LEU A 320 16.01 -9.47 5.61
N MET A 321 15.25 -10.53 5.86
CA MET A 321 14.91 -10.96 7.21
C MET A 321 16.16 -11.30 8.02
N ASP A 322 17.12 -11.98 7.41
CA ASP A 322 18.39 -12.30 8.03
C ASP A 322 19.22 -11.03 8.35
N LYS A 323 19.27 -10.06 7.45
CA LYS A 323 19.91 -8.76 7.69
C LYS A 323 19.29 -8.01 8.88
N ILE A 324 17.97 -8.05 9.05
CA ILE A 324 17.26 -7.42 10.17
C ILE A 324 17.45 -8.23 11.47
N GLY A 325 17.65 -9.53 11.36
CA GLY A 325 17.74 -10.45 12.50
C GLY A 325 16.42 -11.13 12.84
N ILE A 326 15.48 -11.17 11.89
CA ILE A 326 14.18 -11.83 12.02
C ILE A 326 14.32 -13.28 11.54
N ALA A 327 13.94 -14.24 12.40
CA ALA A 327 13.89 -15.63 12.01
C ALA A 327 12.74 -15.84 11.00
N TYR A 328 13.08 -16.35 9.82
CA TYR A 328 12.12 -16.64 8.78
C TYR A 328 12.55 -17.86 7.96
N ASN A 329 11.64 -18.78 7.77
CA ASN A 329 11.84 -19.95 6.90
C ASN A 329 10.64 -20.04 5.94
N PRO A 330 10.80 -19.75 4.64
CA PRO A 330 9.70 -19.78 3.67
C PRO A 330 9.17 -21.19 3.40
N ASP A 331 9.96 -22.23 3.69
CA ASP A 331 9.57 -23.64 3.54
C ASP A 331 8.82 -24.18 4.77
N GLU A 332 8.68 -23.37 5.81
CA GLU A 332 7.91 -23.77 6.98
C GLU A 332 6.42 -23.91 6.58
N LYS A 333 5.79 -24.98 7.05
CA LYS A 333 4.37 -25.22 6.80
C LYS A 333 3.53 -24.58 7.89
N TYR A 334 2.55 -23.78 7.49
CA TYR A 334 1.61 -23.19 8.43
C TYR A 334 0.84 -24.26 9.19
N LYS A 335 0.95 -24.21 10.50
CA LYS A 335 0.13 -25.03 11.40
C LYS A 335 -1.14 -24.25 11.70
N GLY A 336 -2.23 -24.60 11.01
CA GLY A 336 -3.53 -23.96 11.25
C GLY A 336 -4.00 -24.13 12.70
N VAL A 337 -5.05 -23.42 13.08
CA VAL A 337 -5.65 -23.40 14.42
C VAL A 337 -6.03 -24.82 14.91
N SER A 338 -6.29 -25.75 14.00
CA SER A 338 -6.56 -27.18 14.29
C SER A 338 -5.31 -28.04 14.47
N GLY A 339 -4.10 -27.47 14.40
CA GLY A 339 -2.84 -28.22 14.42
C GLY A 339 -2.56 -29.02 13.14
N LYS A 340 -3.43 -28.94 12.13
CA LYS A 340 -3.18 -29.56 10.82
C LYS A 340 -2.21 -28.69 10.02
N VAL A 341 -1.25 -29.36 9.39
CA VAL A 341 -0.34 -28.72 8.44
C VAL A 341 -1.12 -28.45 7.16
N LEU A 342 -1.26 -27.19 6.80
CA LEU A 342 -1.79 -26.80 5.50
C LEU A 342 -0.63 -26.77 4.50
N ALA A 343 -0.78 -27.51 3.40
CA ALA A 343 0.16 -27.36 2.29
C ALA A 343 0.02 -25.95 1.69
N MET A 344 1.16 -25.27 1.51
CA MET A 344 1.15 -24.05 0.71
C MET A 344 0.77 -24.38 -0.73
N PRO A 345 0.00 -23.52 -1.41
CA PRO A 345 -0.19 -23.67 -2.84
C PRO A 345 1.19 -23.62 -3.53
N ASP A 346 1.34 -24.45 -4.55
CA ASP A 346 2.52 -24.38 -5.42
C ASP A 346 2.68 -22.93 -5.90
N LYS A 347 3.94 -22.49 -6.06
CA LYS A 347 4.20 -21.14 -6.61
C LYS A 347 3.39 -20.97 -7.89
N PRO A 348 2.68 -19.84 -8.05
CA PRO A 348 1.80 -19.66 -9.19
C PRO A 348 2.58 -19.86 -10.48
N THR A 349 2.09 -20.76 -11.31
CA THR A 349 2.67 -21.02 -12.63
C THR A 349 2.69 -19.70 -13.40
N VAL A 350 3.86 -19.27 -13.84
CA VAL A 350 3.98 -18.08 -14.67
C VAL A 350 3.12 -18.28 -15.91
N LEU A 351 2.13 -17.42 -16.08
CA LEU A 351 1.41 -17.36 -17.34
C LEU A 351 2.46 -17.00 -18.41
N LYS A 352 2.75 -17.95 -19.29
CA LYS A 352 3.55 -17.66 -20.47
C LYS A 352 2.89 -16.51 -21.20
N VAL A 353 3.55 -15.36 -21.24
CA VAL A 353 3.14 -14.18 -22.00
C VAL A 353 3.47 -14.42 -23.47
#